data_a9af98e35a429c9769f18bc1cff77614
#
_entry.id   a9af98e35a429c9769f18bc1cff77614
#
_cell.length_a   1.000
_cell.length_b   1.000
_cell.length_c   1.000
_cell.angle_alpha   90.00
_cell.angle_beta   90.00
_cell.angle_gamma   90.00
#
_symmetry.space_group_name_H-M   'P 1'
#
loop_
_entity.id
_entity.type
_entity.pdbx_description
1 polymer ?
#
loop_
_entity_poly.entity_id
_entity_poly.type
_entity_poly.pdbx_seq_one_letter_code
_entity_poly.pdbx_strand_id
1 'polypeptide(L)'
;MDLLGYMGAEGHEQIVMCSDPAVGLQAIIAIHDTTLGPACGGVRIWPYESEQEAVMDALRLSRAMTYKSAAADLPLGGGKGVIIADAHTQKTEALLRSYGRFVDTLAGRYLSTKDVGSTGRDLEYVGQETARGGRQSRLPTSPPSFERSRPSRGHGYLFQLAGPSEGHGGRGGEA
;
A
#
# COMPACT_ATOMS: atom_id res chain seq x y z
N MET A 1 23.21 5.64 10.77
CA MET A 1 21.90 5.72 11.45
C MET A 1 21.72 4.50 12.34
N ASP A 2 21.30 4.69 13.57
CA ASP A 2 20.86 3.59 14.45
C ASP A 2 19.42 3.22 14.10
N LEU A 3 19.25 2.30 13.13
CA LEU A 3 17.95 1.92 12.61
C LEU A 3 17.10 1.20 13.66
N LEU A 4 17.67 0.24 14.38
CA LEU A 4 16.95 -0.53 15.41
C LEU A 4 16.55 0.35 16.60
N GLY A 5 17.43 1.26 17.02
CA GLY A 5 17.11 2.24 18.05
C GLY A 5 15.96 3.15 17.63
N TYR A 6 15.96 3.63 16.39
CA TYR A 6 14.85 4.43 15.86
C TYR A 6 13.53 3.62 15.80
N MET A 7 13.58 2.40 15.28
CA MET A 7 12.40 1.54 15.22
C MET A 7 11.81 1.28 16.61
N GLY A 8 12.66 0.99 17.59
CA GLY A 8 12.21 0.77 18.98
C GLY A 8 11.62 2.02 19.62
N ALA A 9 12.21 3.19 19.41
CA ALA A 9 11.72 4.46 19.95
C ALA A 9 10.39 4.90 19.34
N GLU A 10 10.19 4.61 18.04
CA GLU A 10 9.00 5.04 17.29
C GLU A 10 7.91 3.95 17.18
N GLY A 11 8.18 2.73 17.68
CA GLY A 11 7.20 1.63 17.73
C GLY A 11 7.02 0.84 16.46
N HIS A 12 8.02 0.79 15.57
CA HIS A 12 7.93 0.01 14.33
C HIS A 12 8.13 -1.49 14.56
N GLU A 13 7.27 -2.30 13.96
CA GLU A 13 7.34 -3.76 14.07
C GLU A 13 8.37 -4.38 13.12
N GLN A 14 8.47 -3.89 11.88
CA GLN A 14 9.27 -4.55 10.86
C GLN A 14 9.70 -3.61 9.74
N ILE A 15 10.91 -3.82 9.24
CA ILE A 15 11.37 -3.28 7.97
C ILE A 15 11.92 -4.41 7.11
N VAL A 16 11.62 -4.39 5.82
CA VAL A 16 12.10 -5.36 4.83
C VAL A 16 12.83 -4.61 3.72
N MET A 17 14.09 -4.98 3.51
CA MET A 17 14.89 -4.49 2.39
C MET A 17 14.76 -5.49 1.24
N CYS A 18 14.34 -5.03 0.07
CA CYS A 18 14.06 -5.86 -1.09
C CYS A 18 15.02 -5.48 -2.22
N SER A 19 15.72 -6.47 -2.79
CA SER A 19 16.62 -6.27 -3.92
C SER A 19 16.44 -7.37 -4.95
N ASP A 20 16.26 -6.97 -6.21
CA ASP A 20 16.27 -7.88 -7.37
C ASP A 20 17.07 -7.22 -8.50
N PRO A 21 18.38 -7.50 -8.58
CA PRO A 21 19.25 -6.89 -9.59
C PRO A 21 18.86 -7.21 -11.04
N ALA A 22 18.15 -8.33 -11.28
CA ALA A 22 17.76 -8.73 -12.64
C ALA A 22 16.77 -7.75 -13.28
N VAL A 23 16.00 -7.02 -12.46
CA VAL A 23 15.02 -6.02 -12.89
C VAL A 23 15.31 -4.63 -12.35
N GLY A 24 16.44 -4.46 -11.66
CA GLY A 24 16.85 -3.18 -11.07
C GLY A 24 15.99 -2.76 -9.86
N LEU A 25 15.33 -3.70 -9.17
CA LEU A 25 14.53 -3.39 -8.00
C LEU A 25 15.42 -3.11 -6.78
N GLN A 26 15.21 -1.96 -6.17
CA GLN A 26 15.63 -1.62 -4.81
C GLN A 26 14.43 -1.06 -4.09
N ALA A 27 13.94 -1.75 -3.07
CA ALA A 27 12.73 -1.36 -2.38
C ALA A 27 12.79 -1.62 -0.88
N ILE A 28 11.95 -0.91 -0.15
CA ILE A 28 11.82 -0.97 1.30
C ILE A 28 10.34 -1.10 1.62
N ILE A 29 10.00 -2.02 2.51
CA ILE A 29 8.65 -2.12 3.07
C ILE A 29 8.77 -1.94 4.59
N ALA A 30 8.17 -0.88 5.12
CA ALA A 30 8.08 -0.64 6.55
C ALA A 30 6.68 -0.96 7.06
N ILE A 31 6.61 -1.72 8.14
CA ILE A 31 5.40 -1.99 8.93
C ILE A 31 5.60 -1.30 10.27
N HIS A 32 4.73 -0.32 10.56
CA HIS A 32 4.78 0.39 11.83
C HIS A 32 4.01 -0.37 12.90
N ASP A 33 2.73 -0.65 12.66
CA ASP A 33 1.85 -1.25 13.67
C ASP A 33 0.76 -2.07 13.00
N THR A 34 0.49 -3.27 13.51
CA THR A 34 -0.57 -4.17 13.02
C THR A 34 -1.63 -4.48 14.07
N THR A 35 -1.68 -3.73 15.18
CA THR A 35 -2.62 -3.95 16.29
C THR A 35 -4.08 -3.89 15.84
N LEU A 36 -4.45 -2.95 14.96
CA LEU A 36 -5.81 -2.79 14.46
C LEU A 36 -6.10 -3.68 13.24
N GLY A 37 -5.09 -4.29 12.64
CA GLY A 37 -5.23 -5.13 11.45
C GLY A 37 -4.02 -5.06 10.53
N PRO A 38 -4.08 -5.61 9.32
CA PRO A 38 -2.97 -5.58 8.38
C PRO A 38 -2.47 -4.15 8.15
N ALA A 39 -1.15 -3.99 8.10
CA ALA A 39 -0.55 -2.71 7.78
C ALA A 39 -0.95 -2.30 6.36
N CYS A 40 -1.51 -1.11 6.19
CA CYS A 40 -1.91 -0.58 4.89
C CYS A 40 -1.11 0.69 4.56
N GLY A 41 -0.62 0.79 3.33
CA GLY A 41 0.07 1.98 2.87
C GLY A 41 0.47 1.94 1.41
N GLY A 42 0.66 3.13 0.83
CA GLY A 42 1.00 3.27 -0.58
C GLY A 42 2.43 2.86 -0.90
N VAL A 43 2.67 2.37 -2.12
CA VAL A 43 4.01 2.22 -2.66
C VAL A 43 4.42 3.50 -3.40
N ARG A 44 5.43 4.18 -2.86
CA ARG A 44 6.04 5.37 -3.45
C ARG A 44 7.19 4.96 -4.36
N ILE A 45 7.23 5.50 -5.58
CA ILE A 45 8.35 5.32 -6.50
C ILE A 45 9.00 6.67 -6.68
N TRP A 46 10.22 6.81 -6.15
CA TRP A 46 10.92 8.10 -6.09
C TRP A 46 12.43 7.91 -6.23
N PRO A 47 13.13 8.80 -6.97
CA PRO A 47 14.59 8.75 -7.10
C PRO A 47 15.28 9.39 -5.90
N TYR A 48 15.27 8.68 -4.76
CA TYR A 48 15.93 9.15 -3.54
C TYR A 48 17.44 9.32 -3.76
N GLU A 49 18.00 10.34 -3.12
CA GLU A 49 19.44 10.61 -3.19
C GLU A 49 20.28 9.58 -2.42
N SER A 50 19.68 8.91 -1.44
CA SER A 50 20.34 7.86 -0.64
C SER A 50 19.35 6.81 -0.15
N GLU A 51 19.87 5.60 0.09
CA GLU A 51 19.12 4.53 0.76
C GLU A 51 18.62 4.97 2.15
N GLN A 52 19.43 5.73 2.88
CA GLN A 52 19.06 6.23 4.20
C GLN A 52 17.83 7.15 4.14
N GLU A 53 17.74 8.01 3.14
CA GLU A 53 16.57 8.87 2.92
C GLU A 53 15.32 8.04 2.63
N ALA A 54 15.44 7.04 1.76
CA ALA A 54 14.37 6.12 1.42
C ALA A 54 13.87 5.33 2.64
N VAL A 55 14.78 4.82 3.47
CA VAL A 55 14.47 4.13 4.74
C VAL A 55 13.71 5.05 5.68
N MET A 56 14.19 6.27 5.89
CA MET A 56 13.54 7.23 6.80
C MET A 56 12.15 7.64 6.30
N ASP A 57 11.99 7.83 4.98
CA ASP A 57 10.68 8.15 4.41
C ASP A 57 9.69 6.98 4.59
N ALA A 58 10.13 5.73 4.35
CA ALA A 58 9.32 4.54 4.59
C ALA A 58 8.87 4.44 6.06
N LEU A 59 9.78 4.64 7.00
CA LEU A 59 9.48 4.59 8.44
C LEU A 59 8.51 5.70 8.85
N ARG A 60 8.79 6.94 8.53
CA ARG A 60 7.93 8.07 8.88
C ARG A 60 6.53 7.96 8.29
N LEU A 61 6.42 7.53 7.03
CA LEU A 61 5.14 7.39 6.35
C LEU A 61 4.35 6.18 6.84
N SER A 62 4.99 5.06 7.17
CA SER A 62 4.30 3.90 7.76
C SER A 62 3.67 4.26 9.11
N ARG A 63 4.38 5.03 9.96
CA ARG A 63 3.85 5.54 11.22
C ARG A 63 2.66 6.47 10.98
N ALA A 64 2.77 7.41 10.04
CA ALA A 64 1.68 8.30 9.69
C ALA A 64 0.43 7.56 9.21
N MET A 65 0.61 6.43 8.50
CA MET A 65 -0.51 5.59 8.05
C MET A 65 -1.23 4.90 9.20
N THR A 66 -0.55 4.49 10.28
CA THR A 66 -1.20 3.96 11.49
C THR A 66 -2.15 4.99 12.09
N TYR A 67 -1.66 6.21 12.33
CA TYR A 67 -2.51 7.27 12.89
C TYR A 67 -3.65 7.66 11.95
N LYS A 68 -3.41 7.67 10.65
CA LYS A 68 -4.43 7.97 9.65
C LYS A 68 -5.53 6.91 9.63
N SER A 69 -5.18 5.64 9.72
CA SER A 69 -6.14 4.52 9.79
C SER A 69 -6.96 4.58 11.08
N ALA A 70 -6.31 4.80 12.21
CA ALA A 70 -6.97 4.94 13.51
C ALA A 70 -7.93 6.15 13.55
N ALA A 71 -7.50 7.31 13.03
CA ALA A 71 -8.34 8.50 12.96
C ALA A 71 -9.56 8.35 12.04
N ALA A 72 -9.49 7.42 11.08
CA ALA A 72 -10.58 7.09 10.17
C ALA A 72 -11.44 5.89 10.65
N ASP A 73 -11.17 5.38 11.85
CA ASP A 73 -11.83 4.21 12.45
C ASP A 73 -11.77 2.96 11.53
N LEU A 74 -10.62 2.75 10.88
CA LEU A 74 -10.40 1.62 10.00
C LEU A 74 -9.72 0.46 10.76
N PRO A 75 -10.12 -0.80 10.53
CA PRO A 75 -9.47 -1.97 11.10
C PRO A 75 -8.17 -2.30 10.34
N LEU A 76 -7.25 -1.34 10.28
CA LEU A 76 -6.00 -1.41 9.55
C LEU A 76 -4.86 -0.83 10.37
N GLY A 77 -3.71 -1.46 10.27
CA GLY A 77 -2.45 -0.92 10.72
C GLY A 77 -1.81 0.04 9.73
N GLY A 78 -0.59 0.47 10.00
CA GLY A 78 0.17 1.38 9.15
C GLY A 78 1.40 0.74 8.53
N GLY A 79 1.50 0.86 7.21
CA GLY A 79 2.63 0.41 6.43
C GLY A 79 3.02 1.38 5.34
N LYS A 80 4.18 1.18 4.76
CA LYS A 80 4.68 1.95 3.62
C LYS A 80 5.62 1.13 2.76
N GLY A 81 5.38 1.14 1.44
CA GLY A 81 6.34 0.70 0.45
C GLY A 81 7.07 1.87 -0.18
N VAL A 82 8.35 1.68 -0.45
CA VAL A 82 9.19 2.64 -1.19
C VAL A 82 9.99 1.85 -2.22
N ILE A 83 10.01 2.33 -3.46
CA ILE A 83 10.89 1.84 -4.52
C ILE A 83 11.80 2.98 -4.93
N ILE A 84 13.11 2.74 -4.86
CA ILE A 84 14.14 3.72 -5.25
C ILE A 84 14.31 3.63 -6.76
N ALA A 85 13.58 4.47 -7.50
CA ALA A 85 13.62 4.52 -8.95
C ALA A 85 13.00 5.82 -9.47
N ASP A 86 13.39 6.23 -10.66
CA ASP A 86 12.64 7.24 -11.41
C ASP A 86 11.39 6.59 -12.03
N ALA A 87 10.21 7.06 -11.60
CA ALA A 87 8.92 6.54 -12.05
C ALA A 87 8.66 6.72 -13.56
N HIS A 88 9.37 7.63 -14.24
CA HIS A 88 9.20 7.89 -15.67
C HIS A 88 10.10 7.04 -16.53
N THR A 89 11.31 6.70 -16.07
CA THR A 89 12.33 6.07 -16.89
C THR A 89 12.70 4.64 -16.45
N GLN A 90 12.50 4.31 -15.16
CA GLN A 90 12.95 3.04 -14.59
C GLN A 90 11.80 2.12 -14.18
N LYS A 91 10.58 2.63 -14.09
CA LYS A 91 9.41 1.84 -13.71
C LYS A 91 8.98 0.91 -14.85
N THR A 92 9.12 -0.40 -14.63
CA THR A 92 8.71 -1.44 -15.59
C THR A 92 7.75 -2.42 -14.94
N GLU A 93 6.99 -3.17 -15.76
CA GLU A 93 6.15 -4.27 -15.27
C GLU A 93 6.96 -5.30 -14.49
N ALA A 94 8.15 -5.68 -15.02
CA ALA A 94 9.02 -6.67 -14.37
C ALA A 94 9.47 -6.22 -12.98
N LEU A 95 9.82 -4.93 -12.80
CA LEU A 95 10.17 -4.34 -11.52
C LEU A 95 8.98 -4.40 -10.54
N LEU A 96 7.78 -4.03 -10.99
CA LEU A 96 6.58 -4.04 -10.16
C LEU A 96 6.13 -5.45 -9.77
N ARG A 97 6.24 -6.43 -10.68
CA ARG A 97 6.00 -7.85 -10.35
C ARG A 97 7.03 -8.36 -9.33
N SER A 98 8.30 -8.02 -9.48
CA SER A 98 9.31 -8.37 -8.49
C SER A 98 8.98 -7.79 -7.12
N TYR A 99 8.60 -6.52 -7.03
CA TYR A 99 8.10 -5.93 -5.80
C TYR A 99 6.89 -6.70 -5.23
N GLY A 100 5.95 -7.11 -6.09
CA GLY A 100 4.79 -7.92 -5.71
C GLY A 100 5.18 -9.24 -5.02
N ARG A 101 6.21 -9.94 -5.53
CA ARG A 101 6.73 -11.16 -4.90
C ARG A 101 7.24 -10.91 -3.48
N PHE A 102 7.94 -9.81 -3.24
CA PHE A 102 8.36 -9.43 -1.88
C PHE A 102 7.18 -9.09 -0.98
N VAL A 103 6.15 -8.41 -1.50
CA VAL A 103 4.90 -8.17 -0.75
C VAL A 103 4.24 -9.50 -0.36
N ASP A 104 4.23 -10.49 -1.24
CA ASP A 104 3.63 -11.81 -0.96
C ASP A 104 4.33 -12.54 0.20
N THR A 105 5.65 -12.39 0.34
CA THR A 105 6.41 -12.98 1.46
C THR A 105 5.92 -12.51 2.83
N LEU A 106 5.25 -11.36 2.90
CA LEU A 106 4.68 -10.82 4.14
C LEU A 106 3.33 -11.46 4.52
N ALA A 107 2.87 -12.45 3.73
CA ALA A 107 1.71 -13.29 4.04
C ALA A 107 0.44 -12.50 4.40
N GLY A 108 0.26 -11.31 3.82
CA GLY A 108 -0.90 -10.45 4.04
C GLY A 108 -0.78 -9.52 5.24
N ARG A 109 0.36 -9.45 5.90
CA ARG A 109 0.63 -8.45 6.94
C ARG A 109 0.72 -7.03 6.39
N TYR A 110 1.04 -6.87 5.10
CA TYR A 110 1.11 -5.59 4.40
C TYR A 110 0.21 -5.57 3.17
N LEU A 111 -0.57 -4.52 3.03
CA LEU A 111 -1.45 -4.21 1.91
C LEU A 111 -0.92 -2.99 1.18
N SER A 112 -0.46 -3.18 -0.06
CA SER A 112 0.08 -2.11 -0.88
C SER A 112 -1.04 -1.35 -1.59
N THR A 113 -1.00 -0.02 -1.54
CA THR A 113 -1.90 0.87 -2.26
C THR A 113 -1.10 1.85 -3.14
N LYS A 114 -1.77 2.67 -3.95
CA LYS A 114 -1.08 3.67 -4.77
C LYS A 114 -0.58 4.86 -3.93
N ASP A 115 0.52 5.46 -4.38
CA ASP A 115 1.09 6.70 -3.86
C ASP A 115 1.83 7.45 -4.99
N VAL A 116 2.65 8.42 -4.66
CA VAL A 116 3.46 9.19 -5.62
C VAL A 116 4.30 8.24 -6.49
N GLY A 117 4.32 8.47 -7.80
CA GLY A 117 5.04 7.67 -8.77
C GLY A 117 4.37 6.34 -9.16
N SER A 118 3.36 5.88 -8.40
CA SER A 118 2.60 4.67 -8.73
C SER A 118 1.16 4.97 -9.19
N THR A 119 0.62 4.09 -10.03
CA THR A 119 -0.72 4.17 -10.62
C THR A 119 -1.56 2.95 -10.25
N GLY A 120 -2.86 2.97 -10.57
CA GLY A 120 -3.74 1.80 -10.40
C GLY A 120 -3.25 0.59 -11.21
N ARG A 121 -2.79 0.82 -12.44
CA ARG A 121 -2.24 -0.24 -13.31
C ARG A 121 -0.96 -0.88 -12.72
N ASP A 122 -0.13 -0.08 -12.08
CA ASP A 122 1.08 -0.59 -11.42
C ASP A 122 0.72 -1.54 -10.28
N LEU A 123 -0.36 -1.24 -9.54
CA LEU A 123 -0.85 -2.13 -8.48
C LEU A 123 -1.49 -3.40 -9.02
N GLU A 124 -2.03 -3.40 -10.25
CA GLU A 124 -2.48 -4.64 -10.89
C GLU A 124 -1.29 -5.58 -11.12
N TYR A 125 -0.14 -5.07 -11.58
CA TYR A 125 1.07 -5.88 -11.72
C TYR A 125 1.59 -6.41 -10.37
N VAL A 126 1.61 -5.57 -9.33
CA VAL A 126 1.96 -6.01 -7.97
C VAL A 126 1.00 -7.10 -7.50
N GLY A 127 -0.31 -6.91 -7.71
CA GLY A 127 -1.37 -7.83 -7.28
C GLY A 127 -1.32 -9.19 -7.98
N GLN A 128 -0.79 -9.29 -9.20
CA GLN A 128 -0.66 -10.56 -9.93
C GLN A 128 0.34 -11.52 -9.28
N GLU A 129 1.29 -10.99 -8.52
CA GLU A 129 2.35 -11.78 -7.87
C GLU A 129 2.02 -12.10 -6.39
N THR A 130 0.91 -11.61 -5.86
CA THR A 130 0.52 -11.91 -4.49
C THR A 130 -0.56 -12.99 -4.48
N ALA A 131 -0.37 -14.08 -3.72
CA ALA A 131 -1.36 -15.15 -3.58
C ALA A 131 -2.72 -14.63 -3.02
N ARG A 132 -2.70 -13.44 -2.43
CA ARG A 132 -3.86 -12.71 -1.92
C ARG A 132 -4.21 -11.48 -2.75
N GLY A 133 -3.52 -11.25 -3.88
CA GLY A 133 -3.69 -10.08 -4.75
C GLY A 133 -5.11 -9.88 -5.26
N GLY A 134 -5.85 -10.94 -5.49
CA GLY A 134 -7.28 -10.87 -5.79
C GLY A 134 -8.15 -10.45 -4.60
N ARG A 135 -7.60 -10.35 -3.39
CA ARG A 135 -8.30 -9.89 -2.17
C ARG A 135 -7.90 -8.49 -1.72
N GLN A 136 -6.88 -7.87 -2.31
CA GLN A 136 -6.55 -6.46 -2.03
C GLN A 136 -7.71 -5.51 -2.41
N SER A 137 -8.57 -5.93 -3.33
CA SER A 137 -9.81 -5.22 -3.66
C SER A 137 -10.97 -5.48 -2.69
N ARG A 138 -10.79 -6.36 -1.70
CA ARG A 138 -11.79 -6.67 -0.67
C ARG A 138 -11.29 -6.30 0.72
N LEU A 139 -10.90 -5.05 0.91
CA LEU A 139 -11.02 -4.47 2.24
C LEU A 139 -12.49 -4.58 2.63
N PRO A 140 -12.83 -4.94 3.89
CA PRO A 140 -14.21 -4.94 4.33
C PRO A 140 -14.78 -3.56 4.06
N THR A 141 -15.65 -3.48 3.08
CA THR A 141 -16.47 -2.31 2.83
C THR A 141 -17.41 -2.22 4.02
N SER A 142 -17.09 -1.36 4.96
CA SER A 142 -17.88 -1.00 6.14
C SER A 142 -18.14 -2.12 7.16
N PRO A 143 -17.94 -1.87 8.45
CA PRO A 143 -18.59 -2.69 9.46
C PRO A 143 -20.11 -2.64 9.24
N PRO A 144 -20.85 -3.74 9.44
CA PRO A 144 -22.29 -3.74 9.34
C PRO A 144 -22.84 -2.79 10.41
N SER A 145 -23.37 -1.67 10.02
CA SER A 145 -23.97 -0.61 10.84
C SER A 145 -23.15 0.66 11.11
N PHE A 146 -22.63 1.32 10.06
CA PHE A 146 -22.33 2.74 10.21
C PHE A 146 -23.29 3.57 9.33
N GLU A 147 -24.33 4.05 9.99
CA GLU A 147 -25.27 5.02 9.44
C GLU A 147 -24.52 6.34 9.21
N ARG A 148 -24.60 6.86 8.00
CA ARG A 148 -23.85 8.01 7.53
C ARG A 148 -24.16 9.27 8.34
N SER A 149 -23.28 9.67 9.20
CA SER A 149 -23.21 11.06 9.68
C SER A 149 -22.36 11.85 8.69
N ARG A 150 -22.96 12.76 8.00
CA ARG A 150 -22.52 13.83 7.09
C ARG A 150 -21.02 13.94 6.74
N PRO A 151 -20.65 14.12 5.46
CA PRO A 151 -19.28 14.35 5.05
C PRO A 151 -18.81 15.73 5.53
N SER A 152 -17.81 15.74 6.41
CA SER A 152 -17.01 16.93 6.64
C SER A 152 -16.14 17.18 5.40
N ARG A 153 -16.18 18.39 4.87
CA ARG A 153 -15.31 18.83 3.77
C ARG A 153 -13.86 18.76 4.22
N GLY A 154 -13.08 17.93 3.58
CA GLY A 154 -11.63 17.98 3.74
C GLY A 154 -10.93 16.68 3.36
N HIS A 155 -10.25 16.70 2.21
CA HIS A 155 -9.16 15.84 1.77
C HIS A 155 -9.51 14.43 1.25
N GLY A 156 -10.03 14.40 0.03
CA GLY A 156 -10.25 13.21 -0.78
C GLY A 156 -8.98 12.58 -1.36
N TYR A 157 -8.18 11.88 -0.57
CA TYR A 157 -7.09 11.03 -1.08
C TYR A 157 -7.03 9.62 -0.48
N LEU A 158 -8.01 9.22 0.31
CA LEU A 158 -7.95 7.91 0.96
C LEU A 158 -8.71 6.79 0.24
N PHE A 159 -9.63 7.09 -0.66
CA PHE A 159 -10.49 6.07 -1.25
C PHE A 159 -10.68 6.29 -2.75
N GLN A 160 -9.78 5.70 -3.53
CA GLN A 160 -10.15 5.16 -4.83
C GLN A 160 -9.78 3.68 -4.85
N LEU A 161 -10.46 2.93 -4.00
CA LEU A 161 -10.62 1.50 -4.21
C LEU A 161 -11.69 1.36 -5.28
N ALA A 162 -11.36 0.74 -6.41
CA ALA A 162 -12.28 0.51 -7.50
C ALA A 162 -13.53 -0.20 -6.96
N GLY A 163 -14.67 0.48 -7.00
CA GLY A 163 -15.96 -0.14 -6.81
C GLY A 163 -16.23 -1.13 -7.96
N PRO A 164 -17.08 -2.15 -7.76
CA PRO A 164 -17.42 -3.08 -8.81
C PRO A 164 -18.11 -2.32 -9.96
N SER A 165 -17.63 -2.55 -11.19
CA SER A 165 -18.33 -2.17 -12.40
C SER A 165 -19.67 -2.92 -12.44
N GLU A 166 -20.77 -2.21 -12.19
CA GLU A 166 -22.10 -2.75 -12.43
C GLU A 166 -22.26 -3.03 -13.92
N GLY A 167 -22.22 -4.32 -14.26
CA GLY A 167 -22.61 -4.81 -15.56
C GLY A 167 -24.09 -4.54 -15.76
N HIS A 168 -24.42 -3.63 -16.65
CA HIS A 168 -25.78 -3.48 -17.20
C HIS A 168 -26.13 -4.73 -18.00
N GLY A 169 -26.78 -5.67 -17.32
CA GLY A 169 -27.53 -6.74 -17.96
C GLY A 169 -28.87 -6.21 -18.44
N GLY A 170 -28.94 -5.82 -19.70
CA GLY A 170 -30.22 -5.59 -20.38
C GLY A 170 -31.01 -6.88 -20.44
N ARG A 171 -32.20 -6.90 -19.88
CA ARG A 171 -33.25 -7.85 -20.24
C ARG A 171 -34.32 -7.10 -21.01
N GLY A 172 -34.38 -7.39 -22.30
CA GLY A 172 -35.56 -7.18 -23.09
C GLY A 172 -36.67 -8.09 -22.56
N GLY A 173 -37.85 -7.55 -22.44
CA GLY A 173 -39.10 -8.26 -22.20
C GLY A 173 -40.10 -7.82 -23.25
N GLU A 174 -40.41 -8.74 -24.14
CA GLU A 174 -41.54 -8.67 -25.04
C GLU A 174 -42.84 -8.81 -24.24
N ALA A 175 -43.79 -8.00 -24.60
CA ALA A 175 -45.18 -8.40 -24.93
C ALA A 175 -45.93 -7.16 -25.41
#